data_61fb0413ba68b07808e9a9c286bd1477
#
_entry.id   61fb0413ba68b07808e9a9c286bd1477
#
_cell.length_a   1.000
_cell.length_b   1.000
_cell.length_c   1.000
_cell.angle_alpha   90.00
_cell.angle_beta   90.00
_cell.angle_gamma   90.00
#
_symmetry.space_group_name_H-M   'P 1'
#
loop_
_entity.id
_entity.type
_entity.pdbx_description
1 polymer ?
#
loop_
_entity_poly.entity_id
_entity_poly.type
_entity_poly.pdbx_seq_one_letter_code
_entity_poly.pdbx_strand_id
1 'polypeptide(L)'
;FHSPNTPSDNKTGGQSSLIETGLTLRAALSSYKFWILAVSIFCVAGSISGLITNVVPLLIDKGITVKEASAFAGLIGISVIIGRLGIGYLVDIIWAPFIAALFLGMPALGAVLLMGATLETSMISLSIILIGLAAGAEIDLVAYLSSRYFGLKSYGKIYGVLLMVFSVSAGLAPTVFGMSFDHYGNYGVILPIAAILSFVGGALMLFLGAYPQFDAVTQPYDIPVES
;
A
#
# COMPACT_ATOMS: atom_id res chain seq x y z
N PHE A 1 23.72 18.81 -64.57
CA PHE A 1 23.15 19.28 -63.28
C PHE A 1 23.64 18.40 -62.16
N HIS A 2 24.60 18.93 -61.43
CA HIS A 2 25.28 18.24 -60.34
C HIS A 2 24.52 18.60 -59.03
N SER A 3 23.96 17.62 -58.35
CA SER A 3 23.29 17.80 -57.08
C SER A 3 24.33 17.62 -55.97
N PRO A 4 24.47 18.53 -55.01
CA PRO A 4 25.40 18.38 -53.90
C PRO A 4 24.86 17.38 -52.86
N ASN A 5 25.70 16.43 -52.52
CA ASN A 5 25.50 15.51 -51.39
C ASN A 5 25.38 16.28 -50.07
N THR A 6 24.23 16.22 -49.46
CA THR A 6 24.04 16.63 -48.09
C THR A 6 24.56 15.52 -47.15
N PRO A 7 25.45 15.80 -46.22
CA PRO A 7 25.82 14.80 -45.19
C PRO A 7 24.61 14.51 -44.32
N SER A 8 24.20 13.26 -44.25
CA SER A 8 23.23 12.78 -43.31
C SER A 8 23.80 12.94 -41.91
N ASP A 9 23.26 13.91 -41.20
CA ASP A 9 23.50 14.11 -39.77
C ASP A 9 22.95 12.89 -39.00
N ASN A 10 23.79 11.89 -38.86
CA ASN A 10 23.52 10.72 -38.02
C ASN A 10 23.73 11.09 -36.56
N LYS A 11 22.74 11.86 -36.01
CA LYS A 11 22.63 12.07 -34.58
C LYS A 11 22.27 10.74 -33.94
N THR A 12 23.27 9.93 -33.74
CA THR A 12 23.24 8.85 -32.74
C THR A 12 23.13 9.50 -31.37
N GLY A 13 21.89 9.80 -30.98
CA GLY A 13 21.58 10.17 -29.63
C GLY A 13 22.02 9.03 -28.71
N GLY A 14 23.19 9.19 -28.11
CA GLY A 14 23.64 8.33 -27.04
C GLY A 14 22.60 8.41 -25.90
N GLN A 15 21.68 7.47 -25.86
CA GLN A 15 20.93 7.18 -24.66
C GLN A 15 21.96 6.71 -23.63
N SER A 16 22.43 7.61 -22.78
CA SER A 16 23.10 7.23 -21.56
C SER A 16 22.11 6.36 -20.79
N SER A 17 22.28 5.04 -20.85
CA SER A 17 21.53 4.11 -20.04
C SER A 17 21.85 4.43 -18.58
N LEU A 18 20.93 5.14 -17.91
CA LEU A 18 21.00 5.32 -16.47
C LEU A 18 21.08 3.91 -15.89
N ILE A 19 22.21 3.55 -15.30
CA ILE A 19 22.35 2.27 -14.60
C ILE A 19 21.39 2.34 -13.41
N GLU A 20 20.25 1.69 -13.56
CA GLU A 20 19.27 1.61 -12.46
C GLU A 20 19.91 0.88 -11.30
N THR A 21 20.16 1.62 -10.22
CA THR A 21 20.74 1.07 -8.99
C THR A 21 19.67 0.38 -8.16
N GLY A 22 20.03 -0.73 -7.49
CA GLY A 22 19.09 -1.44 -6.63
C GLY A 22 19.35 -2.94 -6.55
N LEU A 23 18.50 -3.62 -5.82
CA LEU A 23 18.60 -5.06 -5.57
C LEU A 23 17.96 -5.87 -6.69
N THR A 24 18.52 -7.06 -6.93
CA THR A 24 17.83 -8.10 -7.72
C THR A 24 16.67 -8.69 -6.91
N LEU A 25 15.69 -9.30 -7.57
CA LEU A 25 14.57 -9.96 -6.88
C LEU A 25 15.07 -10.99 -5.85
N ARG A 26 16.09 -11.79 -6.20
CA ARG A 26 16.65 -12.79 -5.28
C ARG A 26 17.27 -12.16 -4.04
N ALA A 27 17.99 -11.06 -4.19
CA ALA A 27 18.57 -10.32 -3.09
C ALA A 27 17.49 -9.66 -2.21
N ALA A 28 16.44 -9.13 -2.83
CA ALA A 28 15.29 -8.58 -2.11
C ALA A 28 14.58 -9.64 -1.26
N LEU A 29 14.28 -10.81 -1.84
CA LEU A 29 13.65 -11.94 -1.14
C LEU A 29 14.50 -12.47 0.03
N SER A 30 15.82 -12.32 -0.04
CA SER A 30 16.74 -12.70 1.06
C SER A 30 16.82 -11.62 2.16
N SER A 31 16.24 -10.45 1.92
CA SER A 31 16.24 -9.33 2.88
C SER A 31 15.06 -9.45 3.86
N TYR A 32 15.32 -9.29 5.16
CA TYR A 32 14.25 -9.23 6.17
C TYR A 32 13.24 -8.09 5.90
N LYS A 33 13.69 -6.99 5.29
CA LYS A 33 12.83 -5.84 4.95
C LYS A 33 11.72 -6.23 3.96
N PHE A 34 12.02 -7.15 3.03
CA PHE A 34 11.00 -7.65 2.11
C PHE A 34 9.88 -8.40 2.85
N TRP A 35 10.24 -9.23 3.81
CA TRP A 35 9.26 -9.99 4.57
C TRP A 35 8.47 -9.13 5.55
N ILE A 36 9.09 -8.10 6.13
CA ILE A 36 8.35 -7.08 6.90
C ILE A 36 7.27 -6.43 6.04
N LEU A 37 7.63 -5.96 4.83
CA LEU A 37 6.67 -5.38 3.90
C LEU A 37 5.58 -6.38 3.49
N ALA A 38 5.96 -7.60 3.10
CA ALA A 38 5.03 -8.62 2.65
C ALA A 38 4.01 -9.01 3.74
N VAL A 39 4.48 -9.24 4.97
CA VAL A 39 3.60 -9.59 6.10
C VAL A 39 2.72 -8.41 6.48
N SER A 40 3.27 -7.21 6.54
CA SER A 40 2.49 -6.00 6.84
C SER A 40 1.37 -5.80 5.80
N ILE A 41 1.71 -5.86 4.50
CA ILE A 41 0.75 -5.74 3.41
C ILE A 41 -0.33 -6.83 3.52
N PHE A 42 0.07 -8.09 3.77
CA PHE A 42 -0.88 -9.19 3.92
C PHE A 42 -1.88 -8.92 5.05
N CYS A 43 -1.42 -8.51 6.21
CA CYS A 43 -2.26 -8.23 7.38
C CYS A 43 -3.22 -7.06 7.13
N VAL A 44 -2.70 -5.95 6.56
CA VAL A 44 -3.47 -4.73 6.37
C VAL A 44 -4.46 -4.87 5.23
N ALA A 45 -4.03 -5.39 4.07
CA ALA A 45 -4.89 -5.58 2.91
C ALA A 45 -6.10 -6.49 3.22
N GLY A 46 -5.87 -7.57 3.96
CA GLY A 46 -6.94 -8.45 4.42
C GLY A 46 -7.92 -7.74 5.35
N SER A 47 -7.40 -7.00 6.33
CA SER A 47 -8.26 -6.22 7.23
C SER A 47 -9.10 -5.18 6.50
N ILE A 48 -8.46 -4.34 5.67
CA ILE A 48 -9.14 -3.27 4.93
C ILE A 48 -10.17 -3.86 3.99
N SER A 49 -9.80 -4.85 3.17
CA SER A 49 -10.70 -5.47 2.20
C SER A 49 -11.89 -6.15 2.90
N GLY A 50 -11.65 -6.88 3.98
CA GLY A 50 -12.71 -7.51 4.77
C GLY A 50 -13.67 -6.49 5.38
N LEU A 51 -13.15 -5.42 5.96
CA LEU A 51 -13.97 -4.34 6.55
C LEU A 51 -14.79 -3.60 5.49
N ILE A 52 -14.18 -3.21 4.36
CA ILE A 52 -14.87 -2.46 3.30
C ILE A 52 -15.99 -3.28 2.67
N THR A 53 -15.71 -4.54 2.32
CA THR A 53 -16.71 -5.39 1.65
C THR A 53 -17.88 -5.77 2.56
N ASN A 54 -17.65 -5.83 3.88
CA ASN A 54 -18.68 -6.20 4.84
C ASN A 54 -19.24 -5.01 5.63
N VAL A 55 -18.86 -3.76 5.31
CA VAL A 55 -19.31 -2.59 6.09
C VAL A 55 -20.82 -2.45 6.12
N VAL A 56 -21.51 -2.65 5.00
CA VAL A 56 -22.99 -2.54 4.93
C VAL A 56 -23.66 -3.64 5.74
N PRO A 57 -23.38 -4.95 5.51
CA PRO A 57 -23.92 -6.01 6.36
C PRO A 57 -23.60 -5.84 7.84
N LEU A 58 -22.39 -5.42 8.16
CA LEU A 58 -21.96 -5.18 9.55
C LEU A 58 -22.78 -4.09 10.24
N LEU A 59 -23.06 -2.98 9.55
CA LEU A 59 -23.89 -1.89 10.09
C LEU A 59 -25.35 -2.31 10.23
N ILE A 60 -25.88 -3.11 9.30
CA ILE A 60 -27.22 -3.67 9.38
C ILE A 60 -27.36 -4.63 10.56
N ASP A 61 -26.38 -5.48 10.80
CA ASP A 61 -26.32 -6.38 11.96
C ASP A 61 -26.37 -5.63 13.29
N LYS A 62 -25.88 -4.38 13.32
CA LYS A 62 -25.92 -3.47 14.46
C LYS A 62 -27.18 -2.60 14.50
N GLY A 63 -28.17 -2.87 13.69
CA GLY A 63 -29.49 -2.20 13.69
C GLY A 63 -29.55 -0.89 12.91
N ILE A 64 -28.51 -0.56 12.12
CA ILE A 64 -28.53 0.60 11.21
C ILE A 64 -29.37 0.26 9.98
N THR A 65 -30.16 1.21 9.49
CA THR A 65 -30.99 0.98 8.31
C THR A 65 -30.14 0.81 7.05
N VAL A 66 -30.63 0.03 6.08
CA VAL A 66 -29.94 -0.20 4.79
C VAL A 66 -29.58 1.11 4.10
N LYS A 67 -30.48 2.10 4.17
CA LYS A 67 -30.28 3.42 3.56
C LYS A 67 -29.09 4.17 4.20
N GLU A 68 -29.03 4.19 5.53
CA GLU A 68 -27.95 4.84 6.27
C GLU A 68 -26.63 4.09 6.10
N ALA A 69 -26.64 2.75 6.18
CA ALA A 69 -25.45 1.92 5.97
C ALA A 69 -24.85 2.14 4.58
N SER A 70 -25.68 2.25 3.54
CA SER A 70 -25.24 2.53 2.17
C SER A 70 -24.68 3.96 2.04
N ALA A 71 -25.26 4.94 2.75
CA ALA A 71 -24.72 6.30 2.77
C ALA A 71 -23.35 6.36 3.44
N PHE A 72 -23.14 5.63 4.53
CA PHE A 72 -21.83 5.49 5.16
C PHE A 72 -20.81 4.79 4.24
N ALA A 73 -21.24 3.76 3.50
CA ALA A 73 -20.35 3.12 2.52
C ALA A 73 -19.87 4.09 1.44
N GLY A 74 -20.71 5.06 1.02
CA GLY A 74 -20.32 6.12 0.10
C GLY A 74 -19.19 7.03 0.65
N LEU A 75 -19.12 7.21 1.96
CA LEU A 75 -18.08 8.01 2.61
C LEU A 75 -16.69 7.38 2.44
N ILE A 76 -16.60 6.04 2.27
CA ILE A 76 -15.35 5.34 1.98
C ILE A 76 -14.68 5.91 0.74
N GLY A 77 -15.43 6.10 -0.35
CA GLY A 77 -14.89 6.60 -1.61
C GLY A 77 -14.23 7.98 -1.46
N ILE A 78 -14.87 8.88 -0.74
CA ILE A 78 -14.32 10.23 -0.46
C ILE A 78 -13.04 10.10 0.37
N SER A 79 -13.07 9.27 1.41
CA SER A 79 -11.93 9.06 2.31
C SER A 79 -10.73 8.42 1.58
N VAL A 80 -10.97 7.51 0.65
CA VAL A 80 -9.93 6.90 -0.21
C VAL A 80 -9.22 7.97 -1.05
N ILE A 81 -9.98 8.89 -1.66
CA ILE A 81 -9.39 9.98 -2.46
C ILE A 81 -8.54 10.89 -1.57
N ILE A 82 -9.06 11.28 -0.41
CA ILE A 82 -8.33 12.12 0.55
C ILE A 82 -7.07 11.40 1.06
N GLY A 83 -7.17 10.11 1.38
CA GLY A 83 -6.03 9.29 1.80
C GLY A 83 -4.93 9.23 0.76
N ARG A 84 -5.28 9.02 -0.51
CA ARG A 84 -4.32 8.97 -1.62
C ARG A 84 -3.62 10.31 -1.85
N LEU A 85 -4.36 11.41 -1.85
CA LEU A 85 -3.77 12.74 -1.98
C LEU A 85 -2.90 13.10 -0.78
N GLY A 86 -3.37 12.78 0.43
CA GLY A 86 -2.65 13.05 1.66
C GLY A 86 -1.33 12.29 1.75
N ILE A 87 -1.33 10.99 1.39
CA ILE A 87 -0.11 10.19 1.45
C ILE A 87 0.92 10.66 0.44
N GLY A 88 0.51 11.03 -0.78
CA GLY A 88 1.42 11.54 -1.80
C GLY A 88 2.20 12.77 -1.34
N TYR A 89 1.57 13.65 -0.57
CA TYR A 89 2.23 14.83 0.00
C TYR A 89 3.08 14.51 1.23
N LEU A 90 2.60 13.64 2.12
CA LEU A 90 3.23 13.37 3.41
C LEU A 90 4.52 12.55 3.30
N VAL A 91 4.61 11.60 2.35
CA VAL A 91 5.81 10.75 2.19
C VAL A 91 7.04 11.52 1.69
N ASP A 92 6.83 12.72 1.10
CA ASP A 92 7.93 13.57 0.65
C ASP A 92 8.52 14.42 1.79
N ILE A 93 7.76 14.65 2.86
CA ILE A 93 8.14 15.53 3.97
C ILE A 93 8.58 14.73 5.20
N ILE A 94 7.93 13.60 5.46
CA ILE A 94 8.11 12.82 6.67
C ILE A 94 8.67 11.44 6.30
N TRP A 95 9.42 10.83 7.20
CA TRP A 95 9.94 9.48 7.03
C TRP A 95 8.80 8.46 6.72
N ALA A 96 8.82 7.90 5.51
CA ALA A 96 7.70 7.14 4.99
C ALA A 96 7.31 5.90 5.83
N PRO A 97 8.21 5.14 6.49
CA PRO A 97 7.79 4.06 7.38
C PRO A 97 6.93 4.51 8.56
N PHE A 98 7.17 5.71 9.10
CA PHE A 98 6.34 6.27 10.16
C PHE A 98 4.93 6.63 9.64
N ILE A 99 4.86 7.27 8.47
CA ILE A 99 3.58 7.58 7.82
C ILE A 99 2.84 6.29 7.45
N ALA A 100 3.57 5.27 6.96
CA ALA A 100 2.99 3.95 6.68
C ALA A 100 2.41 3.31 7.96
N ALA A 101 3.15 3.33 9.06
CA ALA A 101 2.66 2.82 10.34
C ALA A 101 1.39 3.53 10.80
N LEU A 102 1.34 4.85 10.66
CA LEU A 102 0.18 5.65 11.03
C LEU A 102 -1.04 5.32 10.16
N PHE A 103 -0.92 5.41 8.83
CA PHE A 103 -2.04 5.22 7.92
C PHE A 103 -2.53 3.76 7.91
N LEU A 104 -1.61 2.79 7.84
CA LEU A 104 -1.95 1.37 7.84
C LEU A 104 -2.43 0.85 9.20
N GLY A 105 -2.11 1.58 10.27
CA GLY A 105 -2.66 1.33 11.61
C GLY A 105 -4.06 1.91 11.85
N MET A 106 -4.50 2.92 11.08
CA MET A 106 -5.82 3.57 11.25
C MET A 106 -7.00 2.59 11.23
N PRO A 107 -7.03 1.54 10.37
CA PRO A 107 -8.14 0.59 10.37
C PRO A 107 -8.30 -0.17 11.68
N ALA A 108 -7.22 -0.30 12.47
CA ALA A 108 -7.31 -0.91 13.80
C ALA A 108 -8.23 -0.11 14.71
N LEU A 109 -8.05 1.22 14.77
CA LEU A 109 -8.93 2.10 15.53
C LEU A 109 -10.35 2.10 14.95
N GLY A 110 -10.47 2.12 13.61
CA GLY A 110 -11.77 2.02 12.94
C GLY A 110 -12.52 0.74 13.32
N ALA A 111 -11.84 -0.43 13.30
CA ALA A 111 -12.45 -1.68 13.70
C ALA A 111 -12.85 -1.70 15.19
N VAL A 112 -12.01 -1.13 16.08
CA VAL A 112 -12.33 -1.00 17.51
C VAL A 112 -13.57 -0.14 17.74
N LEU A 113 -13.70 0.98 17.05
CA LEU A 113 -14.89 1.84 17.14
C LEU A 113 -16.17 1.10 16.72
N LEU A 114 -16.06 0.19 15.75
CA LEU A 114 -17.19 -0.64 15.30
C LEU A 114 -17.54 -1.80 16.25
N MET A 115 -16.74 -2.10 17.28
CA MET A 115 -17.06 -3.16 18.25
C MET A 115 -18.16 -2.77 19.24
N GLY A 116 -18.44 -1.47 19.42
CA GLY A 116 -19.45 -0.99 20.35
C GLY A 116 -20.81 -1.67 20.15
N ALA A 117 -21.53 -1.90 21.26
CA ALA A 117 -22.88 -2.48 21.22
C ALA A 117 -23.91 -1.48 20.67
N THR A 118 -23.73 -0.21 20.97
CA THR A 118 -24.51 0.91 20.43
C THR A 118 -23.58 1.83 19.65
N LEU A 119 -23.86 2.01 18.37
CA LEU A 119 -23.02 2.85 17.50
C LEU A 119 -23.68 4.21 17.29
N GLU A 120 -23.00 5.24 17.74
CA GLU A 120 -23.36 6.62 17.38
C GLU A 120 -22.91 6.91 15.94
N THR A 121 -23.68 7.74 15.22
CA THR A 121 -23.37 8.19 13.85
C THR A 121 -21.95 8.74 13.72
N SER A 122 -21.47 9.46 14.73
CA SER A 122 -20.12 10.01 14.81
C SER A 122 -19.04 8.93 14.82
N MET A 123 -19.23 7.86 15.59
CA MET A 123 -18.30 6.73 15.70
C MET A 123 -18.25 5.94 14.40
N ILE A 124 -19.40 5.70 13.77
CA ILE A 124 -19.47 5.03 12.46
C ILE A 124 -18.73 5.86 11.40
N SER A 125 -19.04 7.16 11.31
CA SER A 125 -18.41 8.06 10.36
C SER A 125 -16.89 8.10 10.52
N LEU A 126 -16.41 8.26 11.76
CA LEU A 126 -14.98 8.27 12.06
C LEU A 126 -14.31 6.94 11.68
N SER A 127 -14.91 5.82 12.02
CA SER A 127 -14.41 4.49 11.67
C SER A 127 -14.24 4.35 10.15
N ILE A 128 -15.27 4.71 9.39
CA ILE A 128 -15.29 4.60 7.93
C ILE A 128 -14.25 5.53 7.30
N ILE A 129 -14.09 6.74 7.81
CA ILE A 129 -13.06 7.67 7.36
C ILE A 129 -11.66 7.07 7.58
N LEU A 130 -11.38 6.54 8.76
CA LEU A 130 -10.08 5.93 9.09
C LEU A 130 -9.75 4.74 8.18
N ILE A 131 -10.73 3.86 7.94
CA ILE A 131 -10.57 2.71 7.04
C ILE A 131 -10.36 3.18 5.60
N GLY A 132 -11.14 4.17 5.15
CA GLY A 132 -11.04 4.71 3.80
C GLY A 132 -9.72 5.44 3.54
N LEU A 133 -9.21 6.24 4.49
CA LEU A 133 -7.90 6.90 4.39
C LEU A 133 -6.78 5.87 4.23
N ALA A 134 -6.80 4.80 5.01
CA ALA A 134 -5.83 3.72 4.92
C ALA A 134 -5.90 2.99 3.56
N ALA A 135 -7.10 2.67 3.10
CA ALA A 135 -7.31 2.03 1.79
C ALA A 135 -6.78 2.88 0.63
N GLY A 136 -6.91 4.21 0.73
CA GLY A 136 -6.34 5.14 -0.26
C GLY A 136 -4.83 5.17 -0.25
N ALA A 137 -4.21 5.06 0.92
CA ALA A 137 -2.77 5.15 1.09
C ALA A 137 -2.01 3.84 0.79
N GLU A 138 -2.66 2.69 0.96
CA GLU A 138 -2.01 1.38 1.04
C GLU A 138 -1.16 1.06 -0.20
N ILE A 139 -1.74 1.10 -1.39
CA ILE A 139 -1.05 0.71 -2.65
C ILE A 139 0.08 1.70 -2.96
N ASP A 140 -0.14 2.99 -2.75
CA ASP A 140 0.84 4.04 -3.02
C ASP A 140 2.04 3.91 -2.06
N LEU A 141 1.81 3.57 -0.79
CA LEU A 141 2.86 3.26 0.19
C LEU A 141 3.68 2.03 -0.21
N VAL A 142 3.03 0.96 -0.67
CA VAL A 142 3.72 -0.25 -1.15
C VAL A 142 4.65 0.09 -2.32
N ALA A 143 4.17 0.86 -3.29
CA ALA A 143 4.95 1.30 -4.44
C ALA A 143 6.15 2.16 -4.00
N TYR A 144 5.91 3.16 -3.16
CA TYR A 144 6.93 4.07 -2.66
C TYR A 144 8.00 3.36 -1.83
N LEU A 145 7.59 2.56 -0.84
CA LEU A 145 8.54 1.82 0.01
C LEU A 145 9.33 0.78 -0.78
N SER A 146 8.71 0.13 -1.77
CA SER A 146 9.42 -0.81 -2.64
C SER A 146 10.55 -0.12 -3.41
N SER A 147 10.30 1.06 -3.97
CA SER A 147 11.33 1.82 -4.69
C SER A 147 12.45 2.30 -3.78
N ARG A 148 12.12 2.75 -2.57
CA ARG A 148 13.08 3.30 -1.60
C ARG A 148 13.95 2.23 -0.94
N TYR A 149 13.39 1.04 -0.66
CA TYR A 149 14.12 -0.02 0.04
C TYR A 149 14.84 -0.99 -0.88
N PHE A 150 14.39 -1.13 -2.13
CA PHE A 150 14.98 -2.11 -3.06
C PHE A 150 15.58 -1.47 -4.31
N GLY A 151 15.37 -0.17 -4.53
CA GLY A 151 15.84 0.54 -5.73
C GLY A 151 15.04 0.19 -6.98
N LEU A 152 15.52 0.69 -8.13
CA LEU A 152 14.78 0.59 -9.40
C LEU A 152 15.19 -0.61 -10.27
N LYS A 153 16.37 -1.22 -10.05
CA LYS A 153 16.93 -2.29 -10.89
C LYS A 153 15.98 -3.47 -11.18
N SER A 154 15.21 -3.90 -10.19
CA SER A 154 14.23 -4.98 -10.35
C SER A 154 12.87 -4.58 -9.75
N TYR A 155 12.56 -3.28 -9.73
CA TYR A 155 11.37 -2.72 -9.10
C TYR A 155 10.10 -3.43 -9.52
N GLY A 156 9.85 -3.58 -10.83
CA GLY A 156 8.62 -4.20 -11.33
C GLY A 156 8.43 -5.65 -10.86
N LYS A 157 9.54 -6.42 -10.73
CA LYS A 157 9.47 -7.80 -10.23
C LYS A 157 9.19 -7.84 -8.73
N ILE A 158 9.84 -6.99 -7.94
CA ILE A 158 9.69 -6.93 -6.47
C ILE A 158 8.30 -6.41 -6.12
N TYR A 159 7.89 -5.30 -6.72
CA TYR A 159 6.55 -4.73 -6.54
C TYR A 159 5.45 -5.71 -6.98
N GLY A 160 5.65 -6.41 -8.11
CA GLY A 160 4.70 -7.42 -8.59
C GLY A 160 4.47 -8.56 -7.59
N VAL A 161 5.53 -9.04 -6.91
CA VAL A 161 5.37 -10.06 -5.85
C VAL A 161 4.62 -9.49 -4.64
N LEU A 162 4.92 -8.26 -4.22
CA LEU A 162 4.19 -7.60 -3.12
C LEU A 162 2.73 -7.37 -3.48
N LEU A 163 2.44 -6.97 -4.72
CA LEU A 163 1.08 -6.79 -5.21
C LEU A 163 0.32 -8.13 -5.30
N MET A 164 1.01 -9.24 -5.59
CA MET A 164 0.42 -10.58 -5.52
C MET A 164 0.04 -10.93 -4.08
N VAL A 165 0.90 -10.65 -3.10
CA VAL A 165 0.61 -10.84 -1.66
C VAL A 165 -0.61 -10.02 -1.25
N PHE A 166 -0.66 -8.75 -1.65
CA PHE A 166 -1.82 -7.88 -1.46
C PHE A 166 -3.10 -8.49 -2.04
N SER A 167 -3.07 -8.90 -3.31
CA SER A 167 -4.24 -9.42 -4.02
C SER A 167 -4.76 -10.71 -3.42
N VAL A 168 -3.87 -11.61 -2.99
CA VAL A 168 -4.27 -12.86 -2.30
C VAL A 168 -4.96 -12.54 -0.99
N SER A 169 -4.40 -11.66 -0.17
CA SER A 169 -4.99 -11.28 1.11
C SER A 169 -6.33 -10.58 0.94
N ALA A 170 -6.38 -9.57 0.06
CA ALA A 170 -7.59 -8.81 -0.21
C ALA A 170 -8.71 -9.67 -0.81
N GLY A 171 -8.35 -10.65 -1.65
CA GLY A 171 -9.31 -11.57 -2.26
C GLY A 171 -9.89 -12.61 -1.30
N LEU A 172 -9.08 -13.07 -0.32
CA LEU A 172 -9.53 -14.06 0.68
C LEU A 172 -10.36 -13.42 1.81
N ALA A 173 -10.07 -12.18 2.16
CA ALA A 173 -10.65 -11.53 3.33
C ALA A 173 -12.19 -11.46 3.33
N PRO A 174 -12.89 -11.10 2.25
CA PRO A 174 -14.36 -11.11 2.24
C PRO A 174 -14.94 -12.46 2.60
N THR A 175 -14.34 -13.55 2.09
CA THR A 175 -14.76 -14.93 2.39
C THR A 175 -14.55 -15.26 3.86
N VAL A 176 -13.40 -14.90 4.44
CA VAL A 176 -13.10 -15.14 5.86
C VAL A 176 -14.08 -14.38 6.76
N PHE A 177 -14.41 -13.13 6.42
CA PHE A 177 -15.41 -12.34 7.15
C PHE A 177 -16.79 -12.96 7.06
N GLY A 178 -17.22 -13.40 5.85
CA GLY A 178 -18.48 -14.09 5.66
C GLY A 178 -18.57 -15.40 6.43
N MET A 179 -17.55 -16.25 6.37
CA MET A 179 -17.48 -17.50 7.13
C MET A 179 -17.53 -17.27 8.65
N SER A 180 -16.87 -16.20 9.13
CA SER A 180 -16.95 -15.83 10.54
C SER A 180 -18.37 -15.43 10.94
N PHE A 181 -19.07 -14.68 10.09
CA PHE A 181 -20.46 -14.29 10.33
C PHE A 181 -21.38 -15.53 10.29
N ASP A 182 -21.21 -16.41 9.32
CA ASP A 182 -22.02 -17.64 9.20
C ASP A 182 -21.88 -18.56 10.41
N HIS A 183 -20.68 -18.58 11.01
CA HIS A 183 -20.40 -19.44 12.17
C HIS A 183 -20.85 -18.84 13.50
N TYR A 184 -20.64 -17.53 13.70
CA TYR A 184 -20.91 -16.86 14.99
C TYR A 184 -22.21 -16.05 15.01
N GLY A 185 -22.85 -15.83 13.86
CA GLY A 185 -24.06 -15.03 13.72
C GLY A 185 -23.86 -13.52 13.92
N ASN A 186 -22.62 -13.05 14.03
CA ASN A 186 -22.27 -11.64 14.19
C ASN A 186 -20.79 -11.39 13.84
N TYR A 187 -20.40 -10.10 13.76
CA TYR A 187 -19.04 -9.67 13.46
C TYR A 187 -18.14 -9.52 14.71
N GLY A 188 -18.60 -9.90 15.90
CA GLY A 188 -17.90 -9.66 17.17
C GLY A 188 -16.54 -10.34 17.27
N VAL A 189 -16.32 -11.47 16.59
CA VAL A 189 -15.05 -12.20 16.58
C VAL A 189 -14.09 -11.66 15.53
N ILE A 190 -14.58 -11.32 14.34
CA ILE A 190 -13.70 -10.92 13.24
C ILE A 190 -13.20 -9.47 13.35
N LEU A 191 -13.96 -8.58 13.99
CA LEU A 191 -13.55 -7.19 14.22
C LEU A 191 -12.27 -7.06 15.06
N PRO A 192 -12.15 -7.73 16.25
CA PRO A 192 -10.88 -7.75 16.98
C PRO A 192 -9.71 -8.31 16.17
N ILE A 193 -9.93 -9.35 15.39
CA ILE A 193 -8.89 -9.94 14.54
C ILE A 193 -8.44 -8.91 13.51
N ALA A 194 -9.37 -8.24 12.82
CA ALA A 194 -9.04 -7.20 11.87
C ALA A 194 -8.28 -6.02 12.52
N ALA A 195 -8.68 -5.62 13.72
CA ALA A 195 -7.99 -4.58 14.49
C ALA A 195 -6.54 -4.98 14.80
N ILE A 196 -6.34 -6.20 15.31
CA ILE A 196 -4.99 -6.71 15.63
C ILE A 196 -4.13 -6.81 14.37
N LEU A 197 -4.66 -7.35 13.27
CA LEU A 197 -3.93 -7.47 12.01
C LEU A 197 -3.51 -6.09 11.46
N SER A 198 -4.41 -5.11 11.45
CA SER A 198 -4.07 -3.75 11.01
C SER A 198 -3.05 -3.08 11.92
N PHE A 199 -3.20 -3.24 13.25
CA PHE A 199 -2.25 -2.68 14.21
C PHE A 199 -0.85 -3.30 14.05
N VAL A 200 -0.78 -4.62 14.00
CA VAL A 200 0.49 -5.36 13.81
C VAL A 200 1.11 -5.01 12.46
N GLY A 201 0.31 -5.02 11.38
CA GLY A 201 0.78 -4.66 10.05
C GLY A 201 1.33 -3.24 9.99
N GLY A 202 0.62 -2.26 10.57
CA GLY A 202 1.11 -0.89 10.68
C GLY A 202 2.39 -0.79 11.52
N ALA A 203 2.42 -1.41 12.71
CA ALA A 203 3.58 -1.40 13.60
C ALA A 203 4.84 -2.03 12.97
N LEU A 204 4.68 -3.09 12.16
CA LEU A 204 5.78 -3.72 11.44
C LEU A 204 6.53 -2.75 10.53
N MET A 205 5.88 -1.72 9.97
CA MET A 205 6.52 -0.72 9.13
C MET A 205 7.63 0.05 9.85
N LEU A 206 7.52 0.24 11.16
CA LEU A 206 8.54 0.92 11.97
C LEU A 206 9.86 0.14 12.04
N PHE A 207 9.83 -1.18 11.83
CA PHE A 207 11.02 -2.03 11.85
C PHE A 207 11.79 -2.06 10.52
N LEU A 208 11.34 -1.34 9.49
CA LEU A 208 12.07 -1.22 8.23
C LEU A 208 13.42 -0.49 8.38
N GLY A 209 13.52 0.40 9.38
CA GLY A 209 14.75 1.16 9.67
C GLY A 209 15.11 2.15 8.56
N ALA A 210 16.37 2.58 8.55
CA ALA A 210 16.88 3.55 7.60
C ALA A 210 16.86 3.02 6.14
N TYR A 211 16.72 3.96 5.19
CA TYR A 211 16.80 3.61 3.78
C TYR A 211 18.20 3.11 3.42
N PRO A 212 18.32 2.01 2.65
CA PRO A 212 19.61 1.61 2.11
C PRO A 212 20.12 2.68 1.14
N GLN A 213 21.41 2.96 1.18
CA GLN A 213 22.05 3.79 0.17
C GLN A 213 22.46 2.87 -0.99
N PHE A 214 22.02 3.20 -2.19
CA PHE A 214 22.47 2.55 -3.41
C PHE A 214 23.49 3.48 -4.06
N ASP A 215 24.77 3.11 -4.05
CA ASP A 215 25.82 3.89 -4.70
C ASP A 215 25.51 3.99 -6.19
N ALA A 216 25.42 5.22 -6.68
CA ALA A 216 25.38 5.46 -8.11
C ALA A 216 26.75 5.04 -8.66
N VAL A 217 26.80 3.96 -9.42
CA VAL A 217 28.04 3.57 -10.13
C VAL A 217 28.27 4.59 -11.24
N THR A 218 29.01 5.63 -10.92
CA THR A 218 29.62 6.51 -11.93
C THR A 218 30.73 5.69 -12.59
N GLN A 219 30.43 5.04 -13.71
CA GLN A 219 31.51 4.58 -14.56
C GLN A 219 32.20 5.82 -15.14
N PRO A 220 33.54 5.96 -14.98
CA PRO A 220 34.29 6.95 -15.72
C PRO A 220 34.07 6.64 -17.22
N TYR A 221 33.60 7.62 -17.96
CA TYR A 221 33.54 7.54 -19.41
C TYR A 221 34.99 7.63 -19.90
N ASP A 222 35.59 6.48 -20.20
CA ASP A 222 36.87 6.42 -20.90
C ASP A 222 36.61 6.95 -22.32
N ILE A 223 36.95 8.23 -22.50
CA ILE A 223 37.05 8.81 -23.84
C ILE A 223 38.29 8.16 -24.48
N PRO A 224 38.18 7.40 -25.57
CA PRO A 224 39.34 7.00 -26.30
C PRO A 224 40.00 8.27 -26.88
N VAL A 225 41.16 8.63 -26.34
CA VAL A 225 41.99 9.66 -26.96
C VAL A 225 42.58 9.04 -28.22
N GLU A 226 41.96 9.31 -29.38
CA GLU A 226 42.57 9.02 -30.66
C GLU A 226 43.83 9.87 -30.79
N SER A 227 44.96 9.20 -30.84
CA SER A 227 46.30 9.73 -31.18
C SER A 227 46.56 9.71 -32.68
#